data_7f4bb5f4ed6d57fb39e9133d335e1099
#
_entry.id   7f4bb5f4ed6d57fb39e9133d335e1099
#
_cell.length_a   1.000
_cell.length_b   1.000
_cell.length_c   1.000
_cell.angle_alpha   90.00
_cell.angle_beta   90.00
_cell.angle_gamma   90.00
#
_symmetry.space_group_name_H-M   'P 1'
#
loop_
_entity.id
_entity.type
_entity.pdbx_description
1 polymer ?
#
loop_
_entity_poly.entity_id
_entity_poly.type
_entity_poly.pdbx_seq_one_letter_code
_entity_poly.pdbx_strand_id
1 'polypeptide(L)'
;QTYKSYNTTLGLRGDINDDWSYDIYYQNSDVNYANEYRNDLSVIAINRAVNVVNVAGVPTCVAKLQGIDANCVPYNLFQGGLPGDAGIQGVIDGGQTAQDYLAKSTFINGDGKQKILSGYVAGDTGFTIPGAPSSVSLVIGFETKEFAADFRPDTATKMGDRSGSGGATLPIGGMYDVDEFFMEVGIPVTNDLSVDAGFRSAEYSTGSETDSTKIGAYWTVNDNVSLR
;
A
#
# COMPACT_ATOMS: atom_id res chain seq x y z
N GLN A 1 -6.77 14.37 3.56
CA GLN A 1 -6.41 12.96 3.44
C GLN A 1 -7.35 12.13 4.30
N THR A 2 -7.93 11.09 3.72
CA THR A 2 -8.87 10.20 4.41
C THR A 2 -8.48 8.75 4.12
N TYR A 3 -8.43 7.95 5.18
CA TYR A 3 -8.32 6.50 5.11
C TYR A 3 -9.58 5.89 5.74
N LYS A 4 -10.14 4.89 5.08
CA LYS A 4 -11.19 4.04 5.63
C LYS A 4 -10.74 2.60 5.48
N SER A 5 -10.70 1.88 6.58
CA SER A 5 -10.32 0.46 6.59
C SER A 5 -11.45 -0.35 7.24
N TYR A 6 -11.81 -1.43 6.58
CA TYR A 6 -12.76 -2.42 7.08
C TYR A 6 -12.08 -3.78 7.08
N ASN A 7 -12.21 -4.48 8.19
CA ASN A 7 -11.69 -5.83 8.32
C ASN A 7 -12.80 -6.71 8.95
N THR A 8 -13.09 -7.81 8.31
CA THR A 8 -14.05 -8.81 8.79
C THR A 8 -13.35 -10.15 8.81
N THR A 9 -13.38 -10.81 9.97
CA THR A 9 -12.83 -12.16 10.13
C THR A 9 -13.91 -13.07 10.70
N LEU A 10 -14.09 -14.20 10.06
CA LEU A 10 -14.96 -15.28 10.52
C LEU A 10 -14.13 -16.56 10.61
N GLY A 11 -14.21 -17.28 11.71
CA GLY A 11 -13.43 -18.48 11.90
C GLY A 11 -14.16 -19.51 12.77
N LEU A 12 -13.73 -20.74 12.61
CA LEU A 12 -14.13 -21.88 13.42
C LEU A 12 -12.87 -22.57 13.92
N ARG A 13 -12.86 -22.89 15.21
CA ARG A 13 -11.80 -23.67 15.83
C ARG A 13 -12.40 -24.67 16.81
N GLY A 14 -11.75 -25.78 16.98
CA GLY A 14 -12.21 -26.80 17.92
C GLY A 14 -11.31 -28.02 17.95
N ASP A 15 -11.67 -28.94 18.79
CA ASP A 15 -11.00 -30.22 18.90
C ASP A 15 -11.70 -31.24 18.01
N ILE A 16 -10.92 -32.03 17.26
CA ILE A 16 -11.41 -33.18 16.49
C ILE A 16 -11.53 -34.36 17.41
N ASN A 17 -10.56 -34.51 18.30
CA ASN A 17 -10.51 -35.50 19.38
C ASN A 17 -9.52 -35.00 20.46
N ASP A 18 -9.15 -35.86 21.41
CA ASP A 18 -8.25 -35.52 22.53
C ASP A 18 -6.84 -35.12 22.07
N ASP A 19 -6.42 -35.59 20.90
CA ASP A 19 -5.05 -35.36 20.36
C ASP A 19 -4.99 -34.33 19.23
N TRP A 20 -6.12 -34.02 18.56
CA TRP A 20 -6.14 -33.20 17.35
C TRP A 20 -7.13 -32.06 17.44
N SER A 21 -6.66 -30.87 17.01
CA SER A 21 -7.45 -29.64 16.89
C SER A 21 -7.41 -29.10 15.47
N TYR A 22 -8.35 -28.23 15.17
CA TYR A 22 -8.39 -27.50 13.91
C TYR A 22 -8.66 -26.02 14.13
N ASP A 23 -8.17 -25.20 13.21
CA ASP A 23 -8.54 -23.80 13.07
C ASP A 23 -8.70 -23.49 11.57
N ILE A 24 -9.80 -22.85 11.22
CA ILE A 24 -10.07 -22.35 9.87
C ILE A 24 -10.69 -20.98 9.97
N TYR A 25 -10.18 -20.02 9.19
CA TYR A 25 -10.76 -18.69 9.15
C TYR A 25 -10.76 -18.10 7.73
N TYR A 26 -11.73 -17.25 7.51
CA TYR A 26 -11.82 -16.37 6.37
C TYR A 26 -11.72 -14.92 6.83
N GLN A 27 -10.87 -14.13 6.17
CA GLN A 27 -10.70 -12.71 6.40
C GLN A 27 -10.92 -11.94 5.11
N ASN A 28 -11.67 -10.84 5.20
CA ASN A 28 -11.79 -9.85 4.12
C ASN A 28 -11.42 -8.48 4.67
N SER A 29 -10.48 -7.82 4.01
CA SER A 29 -9.99 -6.50 4.36
C SER A 29 -10.08 -5.57 3.16
N ASP A 30 -10.68 -4.40 3.36
CA ASP A 30 -10.79 -3.33 2.37
C ASP A 30 -10.21 -2.05 2.94
N VAL A 31 -9.35 -1.39 2.17
CA VAL A 31 -8.79 -0.07 2.49
C VAL A 31 -9.10 0.89 1.35
N ASN A 32 -9.74 2.01 1.68
CA ASN A 32 -9.98 3.08 0.75
C ASN A 32 -9.14 4.30 1.15
N TYR A 33 -8.43 4.84 0.20
CA TYR A 33 -7.60 6.03 0.35
C TYR A 33 -8.12 7.14 -0.55
N ALA A 34 -8.32 8.33 0.02
CA ALA A 34 -8.63 9.53 -0.73
C ALA A 34 -7.78 10.70 -0.22
N ASN A 35 -7.09 11.36 -1.14
CA ASN A 35 -6.27 12.51 -0.83
C ASN A 35 -6.60 13.66 -1.78
N GLU A 36 -6.92 14.81 -1.20
CA GLU A 36 -7.13 16.07 -1.89
C GLU A 36 -6.02 17.04 -1.47
N TYR A 37 -5.28 17.55 -2.45
CA TYR A 37 -4.35 18.66 -2.28
C TYR A 37 -5.03 19.92 -2.78
N ARG A 38 -5.28 20.87 -1.88
CA ARG A 38 -5.92 22.15 -2.18
C ARG A 38 -4.88 23.24 -2.32
N ASN A 39 -5.16 24.20 -3.20
CA ASN A 39 -4.35 25.40 -3.37
C ASN A 39 -2.88 25.11 -3.72
N ASP A 40 -2.61 24.00 -4.39
CA ASP A 40 -1.33 23.79 -5.08
C ASP A 40 -1.29 24.68 -6.32
N LEU A 41 -0.13 24.87 -6.91
CA LEU A 41 0.01 25.72 -8.09
C LEU A 41 0.21 24.87 -9.34
N SER A 42 -0.50 25.22 -10.41
CA SER A 42 -0.32 24.60 -11.73
C SER A 42 0.98 25.07 -12.38
N VAL A 43 1.87 24.13 -12.69
CA VAL A 43 3.12 24.41 -13.44
C VAL A 43 2.81 24.95 -14.83
N ILE A 44 1.77 24.40 -15.48
CA ILE A 44 1.31 24.88 -16.80
C ILE A 44 0.82 26.32 -16.70
N ALA A 45 0.00 26.64 -15.69
CA ALA A 45 -0.49 28.00 -15.48
C ALA A 45 0.66 28.98 -15.16
N ILE A 46 1.60 28.57 -14.28
CA ILE A 46 2.80 29.38 -13.98
C ILE A 46 3.57 29.72 -15.29
N ASN A 47 3.89 28.71 -16.09
CA ASN A 47 4.65 28.91 -17.33
C ASN A 47 3.93 29.84 -18.30
N ARG A 48 2.60 29.81 -18.38
CA ARG A 48 1.81 30.72 -19.18
C ARG A 48 1.77 32.14 -18.58
N ALA A 49 1.59 32.25 -17.27
CA ALA A 49 1.45 33.50 -16.52
C ALA A 49 2.73 34.36 -16.52
N VAL A 50 3.91 33.72 -16.55
CA VAL A 50 5.19 34.43 -16.59
C VAL A 50 5.65 34.78 -18.01
N ASN A 51 5.06 34.13 -19.03
CA ASN A 51 5.35 34.44 -20.44
C ASN A 51 4.44 35.57 -20.93
N VAL A 52 4.92 36.81 -20.74
CA VAL A 52 4.14 38.03 -20.88
C VAL A 52 4.81 38.99 -21.84
N VAL A 53 4.03 39.68 -22.65
CA VAL A 53 4.45 40.81 -23.51
C VAL A 53 3.64 42.05 -23.18
N ASN A 54 4.22 43.23 -23.49
CA ASN A 54 3.51 44.47 -23.32
C ASN A 54 2.69 44.80 -24.59
N VAL A 55 1.37 44.89 -24.45
CA VAL A 55 0.47 45.28 -25.52
C VAL A 55 -0.16 46.64 -25.15
N ALA A 56 0.28 47.70 -25.84
CA ALA A 56 -0.19 49.06 -25.59
C ALA A 56 -0.12 49.51 -24.10
N GLY A 57 0.96 49.16 -23.41
CA GLY A 57 1.15 49.49 -21.99
C GLY A 57 0.56 48.46 -21.02
N VAL A 58 -0.14 47.45 -21.49
CA VAL A 58 -0.79 46.42 -20.66
C VAL A 58 0.00 45.09 -20.73
N PRO A 59 0.50 44.55 -19.60
CA PRO A 59 1.08 43.21 -19.56
C PRO A 59 0.04 42.15 -19.98
N THR A 60 0.36 41.36 -21.00
CA THR A 60 -0.58 40.39 -21.58
C THR A 60 0.11 39.03 -21.78
N CYS A 61 -0.52 37.94 -21.34
CA CYS A 61 0.03 36.59 -21.57
C CYS A 61 0.13 36.30 -23.07
N VAL A 62 1.24 35.74 -23.53
CA VAL A 62 1.41 35.23 -24.89
C VAL A 62 0.38 34.15 -25.21
N ALA A 63 0.08 33.26 -24.26
CA ALA A 63 -0.94 32.21 -24.39
C ALA A 63 -2.34 32.78 -24.70
N LYS A 64 -2.70 33.93 -24.14
CA LYS A 64 -3.96 34.63 -24.45
C LYS A 64 -3.98 35.18 -25.85
N LEU A 65 -2.90 35.81 -26.31
CA LEU A 65 -2.79 36.34 -27.65
C LEU A 65 -2.82 35.27 -28.74
N GLN A 66 -2.29 34.09 -28.43
CA GLN A 66 -2.29 32.95 -29.34
C GLN A 66 -3.60 32.13 -29.32
N GLY A 67 -4.57 32.50 -28.48
CA GLY A 67 -5.80 31.77 -28.32
C GLY A 67 -5.66 30.39 -27.60
N ILE A 68 -4.51 30.13 -26.96
CA ILE A 68 -4.24 28.87 -26.23
C ILE A 68 -4.97 28.87 -24.89
N ASP A 69 -5.00 30.03 -24.21
CA ASP A 69 -5.62 30.16 -22.90
C ASP A 69 -6.18 31.55 -22.67
N ALA A 70 -7.45 31.72 -22.91
CA ALA A 70 -8.16 32.99 -22.77
C ALA A 70 -8.21 33.51 -21.31
N ASN A 71 -8.06 32.61 -20.34
CA ASN A 71 -8.14 32.90 -18.90
C ASN A 71 -6.77 33.23 -18.28
N CYS A 72 -5.70 33.22 -19.08
CA CYS A 72 -4.34 33.50 -18.57
C CYS A 72 -4.24 34.88 -17.96
N VAL A 73 -3.77 34.94 -16.71
CA VAL A 73 -3.46 36.14 -15.94
C VAL A 73 -1.94 36.29 -15.84
N PRO A 74 -1.39 37.45 -16.23
CA PRO A 74 0.03 37.76 -16.01
C PRO A 74 0.41 37.68 -14.54
N TYR A 75 1.53 37.03 -14.24
CA TYR A 75 2.09 36.92 -12.89
C TYR A 75 3.49 37.53 -12.84
N ASN A 76 3.67 38.54 -11.99
CA ASN A 76 4.96 39.22 -11.85
C ASN A 76 5.73 38.64 -10.66
N LEU A 77 6.75 37.83 -10.95
CA LEU A 77 7.62 37.21 -9.94
C LEU A 77 8.48 38.22 -9.16
N PHE A 78 8.66 39.46 -9.70
CA PHE A 78 9.58 40.42 -9.14
C PHE A 78 8.93 41.45 -8.21
N GLN A 79 7.60 41.41 -8.05
CA GLN A 79 6.90 42.37 -7.17
C GLN A 79 6.90 41.95 -5.69
N GLY A 80 7.52 40.81 -5.35
CA GLY A 80 7.57 40.29 -3.99
C GLY A 80 6.19 39.82 -3.47
N GLY A 81 6.21 38.93 -2.51
CA GLY A 81 5.01 38.37 -1.90
C GLY A 81 4.49 37.07 -2.58
N LEU A 82 3.49 36.45 -1.95
CA LEU A 82 2.85 35.26 -2.50
C LEU A 82 1.71 35.63 -3.46
N PRO A 83 1.28 34.71 -4.37
CA PRO A 83 0.05 34.88 -5.12
C PRO A 83 -1.11 35.21 -4.16
N GLY A 84 -1.75 36.36 -4.35
CA GLY A 84 -2.80 36.88 -3.45
C GLY A 84 -2.44 38.12 -2.64
N ASP A 85 -1.16 38.47 -2.52
CA ASP A 85 -0.75 39.74 -1.95
C ASP A 85 -1.16 40.90 -2.86
N ALA A 86 -1.57 42.03 -2.26
CA ALA A 86 -2.13 43.19 -2.99
C ALA A 86 -1.22 43.77 -4.08
N GLY A 87 0.09 43.48 -4.09
CA GLY A 87 1.07 43.91 -5.08
C GLY A 87 1.18 42.99 -6.31
N ILE A 88 0.55 41.81 -6.31
CA ILE A 88 0.72 40.80 -7.36
C ILE A 88 -0.58 40.59 -8.17
N GLN A 89 -1.61 41.30 -7.84
CA GLN A 89 -2.92 41.16 -8.47
C GLN A 89 -2.98 41.78 -9.85
N GLY A 90 -2.69 40.99 -10.88
CA GLY A 90 -3.31 41.24 -12.19
C GLY A 90 -4.78 40.85 -12.05
N VAL A 91 -5.70 41.77 -12.21
CA VAL A 91 -7.13 41.53 -12.33
C VAL A 91 -7.46 41.46 -13.81
N ILE A 92 -8.06 40.36 -14.26
CA ILE A 92 -8.60 40.26 -15.62
C ILE A 92 -10.05 40.71 -15.65
N ASP A 93 -10.57 40.95 -16.88
CA ASP A 93 -11.99 41.09 -17.15
C ASP A 93 -12.77 39.92 -16.48
N GLY A 94 -13.61 40.25 -15.49
CA GLY A 94 -14.34 39.27 -14.66
C GLY A 94 -13.80 39.09 -13.25
N GLY A 95 -12.75 39.80 -12.83
CA GLY A 95 -12.26 39.82 -11.44
C GLY A 95 -11.41 38.62 -11.01
N GLN A 96 -10.97 37.78 -11.96
CA GLN A 96 -10.05 36.68 -11.65
C GLN A 96 -8.67 37.18 -11.28
N THR A 97 -8.12 36.73 -10.17
CA THR A 97 -6.78 37.10 -9.71
C THR A 97 -5.73 36.15 -10.29
N ALA A 98 -4.45 36.51 -10.19
CA ALA A 98 -3.36 35.61 -10.53
C ALA A 98 -3.37 34.38 -9.63
N GLN A 99 -3.76 34.53 -8.36
CA GLN A 99 -3.94 33.41 -7.42
C GLN A 99 -4.98 32.41 -7.91
N ASP A 100 -6.17 32.90 -8.33
CA ASP A 100 -7.24 32.02 -8.82
C ASP A 100 -6.83 31.28 -10.10
N TYR A 101 -6.06 31.94 -10.96
CA TYR A 101 -5.55 31.33 -12.19
C TYR A 101 -4.48 30.27 -11.94
N LEU A 102 -3.59 30.50 -10.97
CA LEU A 102 -2.50 29.59 -10.64
C LEU A 102 -2.93 28.43 -9.76
N ALA A 103 -3.89 28.67 -8.85
CA ALA A 103 -4.33 27.69 -7.86
C ALA A 103 -5.00 26.47 -8.50
N LYS A 104 -4.65 25.31 -8.02
CA LYS A 104 -5.19 24.02 -8.49
C LYS A 104 -5.38 23.06 -7.34
N SER A 105 -6.56 22.43 -7.28
CA SER A 105 -6.79 21.29 -6.42
C SER A 105 -6.60 20.01 -7.21
N THR A 106 -5.96 19.03 -6.62
CA THR A 106 -5.69 17.73 -7.23
C THR A 106 -6.12 16.60 -6.30
N PHE A 107 -6.44 15.45 -6.91
CA PHE A 107 -7.03 14.31 -6.20
C PHE A 107 -6.25 13.04 -6.51
N ILE A 108 -6.06 12.24 -5.47
CA ILE A 108 -5.52 10.89 -5.59
C ILE A 108 -6.45 9.97 -4.80
N ASN A 109 -6.96 8.94 -5.46
CA ASN A 109 -7.75 7.90 -4.85
C ASN A 109 -7.04 6.55 -5.00
N GLY A 110 -7.24 5.67 -4.05
CA GLY A 110 -6.71 4.32 -4.10
C GLY A 110 -7.56 3.36 -3.28
N ASP A 111 -7.53 2.11 -3.69
CA ASP A 111 -8.21 1.01 -3.01
C ASP A 111 -7.21 -0.13 -2.81
N GLY A 112 -7.28 -0.78 -1.66
CA GLY A 112 -6.54 -2.01 -1.37
C GLY A 112 -7.53 -3.05 -0.87
N LYS A 113 -7.44 -4.28 -1.39
CA LYS A 113 -8.27 -5.41 -0.96
C LYS A 113 -7.39 -6.60 -0.67
N GLN A 114 -7.76 -7.32 0.40
CA GLN A 114 -7.11 -8.56 0.77
C GLN A 114 -8.18 -9.54 1.24
N LYS A 115 -8.15 -10.75 0.69
CA LYS A 115 -8.93 -11.87 1.21
C LYS A 115 -7.97 -12.99 1.58
N ILE A 116 -8.24 -13.63 2.69
CA ILE A 116 -7.46 -14.78 3.17
C ILE A 116 -8.45 -15.87 3.57
N LEU A 117 -8.22 -17.07 3.09
CA LEU A 117 -8.79 -18.29 3.64
C LEU A 117 -7.62 -19.13 4.12
N SER A 118 -7.59 -19.43 5.43
CA SER A 118 -6.53 -20.22 6.02
C SER A 118 -7.13 -21.30 6.90
N GLY A 119 -6.52 -22.47 6.89
CA GLY A 119 -6.94 -23.55 7.76
C GLY A 119 -5.80 -24.51 8.04
N TYR A 120 -5.79 -25.06 9.24
CA TYR A 120 -4.84 -26.10 9.62
C TYR A 120 -5.46 -27.11 10.60
N VAL A 121 -4.83 -28.25 10.65
CA VAL A 121 -5.00 -29.24 11.72
C VAL A 121 -3.68 -29.41 12.44
N ALA A 122 -3.74 -29.51 13.77
CA ALA A 122 -2.57 -29.66 14.62
C ALA A 122 -2.84 -30.70 15.68
N GLY A 123 -1.87 -31.54 15.97
CA GLY A 123 -2.03 -32.54 17.00
C GLY A 123 -0.84 -33.49 17.17
N ASP A 124 -1.03 -34.42 18.06
CA ASP A 124 -0.08 -35.47 18.35
C ASP A 124 -0.31 -36.69 17.46
N THR A 125 0.77 -37.20 16.86
CA THR A 125 0.69 -38.35 15.94
C THR A 125 0.54 -39.70 16.63
N GLY A 126 0.72 -39.75 17.95
CA GLY A 126 0.81 -40.99 18.73
C GLY A 126 2.15 -41.73 18.56
N PHE A 127 3.00 -41.30 17.64
CA PHE A 127 4.33 -41.90 17.46
C PHE A 127 5.34 -41.28 18.42
N THR A 128 5.97 -42.10 19.25
CA THR A 128 6.99 -41.66 20.22
C THR A 128 8.34 -42.26 19.85
N ILE A 129 9.37 -41.44 19.75
CA ILE A 129 10.75 -41.89 19.53
C ILE A 129 11.24 -42.58 20.83
N PRO A 130 11.99 -43.70 20.73
CA PRO A 130 12.53 -44.34 21.92
C PRO A 130 13.38 -43.39 22.78
N GLY A 131 12.96 -43.19 24.04
CA GLY A 131 13.60 -42.25 24.96
C GLY A 131 13.04 -40.83 24.97
N ALA A 132 12.10 -40.51 24.08
CA ALA A 132 11.39 -39.23 24.08
C ALA A 132 10.33 -39.12 25.18
N PRO A 133 10.08 -37.93 25.73
CA PRO A 133 9.10 -37.73 26.80
C PRO A 133 7.65 -37.69 26.30
N SER A 134 7.41 -37.44 25.01
CA SER A 134 6.10 -37.34 24.37
C SER A 134 6.13 -37.74 22.91
N SER A 135 4.96 -37.82 22.28
CA SER A 135 4.79 -38.11 20.87
C SER A 135 5.26 -36.94 19.98
N VAL A 136 5.51 -37.28 18.72
CA VAL A 136 5.79 -36.29 17.65
C VAL A 136 4.53 -35.51 17.36
N SER A 137 4.63 -34.18 17.36
CA SER A 137 3.54 -33.29 16.97
C SER A 137 3.61 -32.97 15.48
N LEU A 138 2.44 -32.72 14.87
CA LEU A 138 2.30 -32.44 13.46
C LEU A 138 1.28 -31.31 13.26
N VAL A 139 1.63 -30.35 12.40
CA VAL A 139 0.73 -29.33 11.86
C VAL A 139 0.72 -29.45 10.35
N ILE A 140 -0.46 -29.49 9.75
CA ILE A 140 -0.65 -29.42 8.30
C ILE A 140 -1.72 -28.38 8.01
N GLY A 141 -1.45 -27.49 7.07
CA GLY A 141 -2.38 -26.45 6.74
C GLY A 141 -2.23 -25.92 5.31
N PHE A 142 -3.19 -25.10 4.96
CA PHE A 142 -3.23 -24.37 3.70
C PHE A 142 -3.60 -22.92 3.95
N GLU A 143 -3.22 -22.06 3.02
CA GLU A 143 -3.64 -20.67 3.01
C GLU A 143 -3.80 -20.22 1.56
N THR A 144 -4.93 -19.61 1.21
CA THR A 144 -5.12 -18.93 -0.07
C THR A 144 -5.36 -17.46 0.18
N LYS A 145 -4.69 -16.60 -0.59
CA LYS A 145 -4.71 -15.15 -0.45
C LYS A 145 -4.98 -14.50 -1.80
N GLU A 146 -5.90 -13.55 -1.80
CA GLU A 146 -6.12 -12.65 -2.93
C GLU A 146 -5.70 -11.24 -2.51
N PHE A 147 -4.87 -10.60 -3.33
CA PHE A 147 -4.47 -9.20 -3.17
C PHE A 147 -4.86 -8.40 -4.39
N ALA A 148 -5.48 -7.25 -4.18
CA ALA A 148 -5.71 -6.28 -5.23
C ALA A 148 -5.39 -4.88 -4.71
N ALA A 149 -4.75 -4.07 -5.52
CA ALA A 149 -4.50 -2.67 -5.21
C ALA A 149 -4.69 -1.81 -6.46
N ASP A 150 -5.18 -0.60 -6.24
CA ASP A 150 -5.44 0.37 -7.29
C ASP A 150 -5.09 1.77 -6.76
N PHE A 151 -4.34 2.53 -7.55
CA PHE A 151 -3.93 3.89 -7.25
C PHE A 151 -4.23 4.78 -8.46
N ARG A 152 -5.15 5.72 -8.29
CA ARG A 152 -5.74 6.54 -9.35
C ARG A 152 -5.52 8.02 -9.09
N PRO A 153 -4.43 8.61 -9.60
CA PRO A 153 -4.26 10.06 -9.61
C PRO A 153 -5.17 10.71 -10.67
N ASP A 154 -5.56 11.96 -10.43
CA ASP A 154 -6.29 12.77 -11.40
C ASP A 154 -5.41 13.16 -12.61
N THR A 155 -6.00 13.82 -13.59
CA THR A 155 -5.29 14.21 -14.82
C THR A 155 -4.14 15.16 -14.54
N ALA A 156 -4.31 16.12 -13.63
CA ALA A 156 -3.25 17.09 -13.31
C ALA A 156 -2.05 16.41 -12.66
N THR A 157 -2.30 15.51 -11.73
CA THR A 157 -1.25 14.71 -11.07
C THR A 157 -0.55 13.78 -12.07
N LYS A 158 -1.30 13.17 -13.00
CA LYS A 158 -0.72 12.33 -14.08
C LYS A 158 0.16 13.13 -15.03
N MET A 159 -0.16 14.38 -15.29
CA MET A 159 0.62 15.27 -16.16
C MET A 159 1.79 15.95 -15.43
N GLY A 160 1.90 15.81 -14.11
CA GLY A 160 2.89 16.56 -13.32
C GLY A 160 2.58 18.05 -13.20
N ASP A 161 1.31 18.44 -13.40
CA ASP A 161 0.87 19.84 -13.33
C ASP A 161 0.61 20.28 -11.88
N ARG A 162 1.65 20.10 -11.05
CA ARG A 162 1.67 20.45 -9.62
C ARG A 162 3.06 20.95 -9.23
N SER A 163 3.16 22.16 -8.70
CA SER A 163 4.43 22.80 -8.37
C SER A 163 5.14 22.11 -7.18
N GLY A 164 4.39 21.51 -6.27
CA GLY A 164 4.90 20.93 -5.03
C GLY A 164 5.21 19.43 -5.08
N SER A 165 4.96 18.72 -6.18
CA SER A 165 5.07 17.26 -6.22
C SER A 165 6.19 16.66 -7.05
N GLY A 166 6.99 17.49 -7.70
CA GLY A 166 8.22 17.09 -8.39
C GLY A 166 8.07 16.37 -9.73
N GLY A 167 6.88 15.88 -10.12
CA GLY A 167 6.71 15.22 -11.42
C GLY A 167 5.38 14.48 -11.59
N ALA A 168 5.24 13.84 -12.75
CA ALA A 168 4.07 13.05 -13.11
C ALA A 168 3.97 11.78 -12.24
N THR A 169 2.77 11.50 -11.77
CA THR A 169 2.46 10.27 -11.04
C THR A 169 1.47 9.45 -11.87
N LEU A 170 1.90 8.28 -12.32
CA LEU A 170 1.07 7.41 -13.13
C LEU A 170 0.13 6.55 -12.25
N PRO A 171 -1.04 6.14 -12.77
CA PRO A 171 -1.87 5.16 -12.09
C PRO A 171 -1.15 3.81 -12.03
N ILE A 172 -1.35 3.11 -10.93
CA ILE A 172 -0.83 1.77 -10.71
C ILE A 172 -1.99 0.93 -10.20
N GLY A 173 -2.14 -0.28 -10.73
CA GLY A 173 -3.14 -1.22 -10.25
C GLY A 173 -2.78 -2.63 -10.67
N GLY A 174 -3.24 -3.59 -9.89
CA GLY A 174 -3.04 -4.99 -10.18
C GLY A 174 -3.65 -5.88 -9.11
N MET A 175 -3.68 -7.17 -9.41
CA MET A 175 -4.11 -8.23 -8.51
C MET A 175 -3.23 -9.45 -8.67
N TYR A 176 -3.08 -10.20 -7.61
CA TYR A 176 -2.48 -11.53 -7.65
C TYR A 176 -3.05 -12.39 -6.52
N ASP A 177 -2.98 -13.68 -6.73
CA ASP A 177 -3.40 -14.70 -5.77
C ASP A 177 -2.20 -15.53 -5.37
N VAL A 178 -2.24 -16.10 -4.17
CA VAL A 178 -1.21 -17.00 -3.63
C VAL A 178 -1.90 -18.18 -2.99
N ASP A 179 -1.57 -19.38 -3.44
CA ASP A 179 -1.98 -20.62 -2.80
C ASP A 179 -0.80 -21.25 -2.09
N GLU A 180 -0.97 -21.56 -0.82
CA GLU A 180 0.11 -22.03 0.04
C GLU A 180 -0.29 -23.34 0.75
N PHE A 181 0.66 -24.23 0.83
CA PHE A 181 0.60 -25.41 1.68
C PHE A 181 1.76 -25.36 2.67
N PHE A 182 1.50 -25.73 3.92
CA PHE A 182 2.55 -25.81 4.93
C PHE A 182 2.41 -27.04 5.82
N MET A 183 3.54 -27.51 6.31
CA MET A 183 3.65 -28.60 7.26
C MET A 183 4.74 -28.31 8.27
N GLU A 184 4.48 -28.56 9.55
CA GLU A 184 5.47 -28.47 10.62
C GLU A 184 5.44 -29.73 11.46
N VAL A 185 6.62 -30.19 11.85
CA VAL A 185 6.81 -31.40 12.69
C VAL A 185 7.64 -30.99 13.90
N GLY A 186 7.14 -31.26 15.09
CA GLY A 186 7.87 -31.10 16.34
C GLY A 186 8.26 -32.46 16.90
N ILE A 187 9.56 -32.66 17.09
CA ILE A 187 10.15 -33.95 17.49
C ILE A 187 10.80 -33.79 18.86
N PRO A 188 10.17 -34.22 19.96
CA PRO A 188 10.82 -34.32 21.26
C PRO A 188 11.83 -35.48 21.21
N VAL A 189 13.11 -35.19 21.38
CA VAL A 189 14.20 -36.19 21.31
C VAL A 189 14.53 -36.72 22.70
N THR A 190 14.65 -35.80 23.66
CA THR A 190 14.82 -36.10 25.10
C THR A 190 14.03 -35.10 25.93
N ASN A 191 14.07 -35.20 27.25
CA ASN A 191 13.49 -34.18 28.14
C ASN A 191 14.05 -32.78 27.91
N ASP A 192 15.31 -32.69 27.46
CA ASP A 192 16.05 -31.44 27.33
C ASP A 192 16.28 -31.00 25.88
N LEU A 193 15.99 -31.88 24.90
CA LEU A 193 16.22 -31.62 23.48
C LEU A 193 14.97 -31.87 22.65
N SER A 194 14.56 -30.85 21.90
CA SER A 194 13.55 -30.96 20.85
C SER A 194 14.09 -30.45 19.51
N VAL A 195 13.59 -31.00 18.42
CA VAL A 195 13.88 -30.58 17.04
C VAL A 195 12.57 -30.22 16.37
N ASP A 196 12.55 -29.13 15.61
CA ASP A 196 11.45 -28.74 14.75
C ASP A 196 11.89 -28.71 13.28
N ALA A 197 11.01 -29.15 12.40
CA ALA A 197 11.18 -29.03 10.95
C ALA A 197 9.89 -28.50 10.33
N GLY A 198 10.03 -27.63 9.36
CA GLY A 198 8.91 -27.03 8.63
C GLY A 198 9.17 -26.97 7.13
N PHE A 199 8.11 -27.11 6.38
CA PHE A 199 8.09 -26.93 4.92
C PHE A 199 6.90 -26.05 4.56
N ARG A 200 7.10 -25.13 3.61
CA ARG A 200 6.05 -24.31 3.03
C ARG A 200 6.31 -24.18 1.53
N SER A 201 5.28 -24.42 0.74
CA SER A 201 5.25 -24.17 -0.69
C SER A 201 4.18 -23.14 -1.00
N ALA A 202 4.52 -22.15 -1.82
CA ALA A 202 3.65 -21.07 -2.24
C ALA A 202 3.67 -20.92 -3.77
N GLU A 203 2.50 -20.97 -4.39
CA GLU A 203 2.29 -20.76 -5.81
C GLU A 203 1.59 -19.41 -6.02
N TYR A 204 2.17 -18.56 -6.86
CA TYR A 204 1.64 -17.24 -7.19
C TYR A 204 0.98 -17.24 -8.56
N SER A 205 -0.19 -16.61 -8.69
CA SER A 205 -0.87 -16.44 -9.99
C SER A 205 -0.02 -15.69 -11.03
N THR A 206 1.05 -15.03 -10.61
CA THR A 206 2.05 -14.40 -11.49
C THR A 206 3.04 -15.38 -12.12
N GLY A 207 2.92 -16.68 -11.82
CA GLY A 207 3.77 -17.75 -12.36
C GLY A 207 5.06 -17.98 -11.58
N SER A 208 5.16 -17.46 -10.36
CA SER A 208 6.29 -17.72 -9.47
C SER A 208 5.91 -18.78 -8.43
N GLU A 209 6.83 -19.67 -8.12
CA GLU A 209 6.72 -20.64 -7.03
C GLU A 209 7.86 -20.41 -6.02
N THR A 210 7.58 -20.64 -4.76
CA THR A 210 8.57 -20.47 -3.68
C THR A 210 8.42 -21.59 -2.66
N ASP A 211 9.49 -22.38 -2.49
CA ASP A 211 9.59 -23.36 -1.43
C ASP A 211 10.50 -22.86 -0.33
N SER A 212 10.10 -23.08 0.90
CA SER A 212 10.92 -22.77 2.07
C SER A 212 10.93 -23.94 3.06
N THR A 213 12.10 -24.19 3.62
CA THR A 213 12.30 -25.20 4.66
C THR A 213 12.96 -24.57 5.88
N LYS A 214 12.57 -25.06 7.03
CA LYS A 214 13.13 -24.67 8.33
C LYS A 214 13.52 -25.93 9.09
N ILE A 215 14.67 -25.90 9.76
CA ILE A 215 15.06 -26.89 10.76
C ILE A 215 15.56 -26.11 11.97
N GLY A 216 15.03 -26.43 13.14
CA GLY A 216 15.41 -25.82 14.41
C GLY A 216 15.69 -26.91 15.45
N ALA A 217 16.47 -26.57 16.45
CA ALA A 217 16.66 -27.38 17.64
C ALA A 217 16.63 -26.50 18.88
N TYR A 218 15.99 -26.97 19.93
CA TYR A 218 16.00 -26.34 21.23
C TYR A 218 16.59 -27.31 22.25
N TRP A 219 17.66 -26.88 22.94
CA TRP A 219 18.35 -27.70 23.93
C TRP A 219 18.53 -26.95 25.26
N THR A 220 17.95 -27.48 26.31
CA THR A 220 18.14 -27.02 27.68
C THR A 220 19.40 -27.70 28.23
N VAL A 221 20.54 -27.00 28.23
CA VAL A 221 21.81 -27.55 28.69
C VAL A 221 21.82 -27.74 30.20
N ASN A 222 21.21 -26.81 30.91
CA ASN A 222 20.96 -26.84 32.37
C ASN A 222 19.92 -25.80 32.74
N ASP A 223 19.60 -25.66 34.04
CA ASP A 223 18.58 -24.74 34.56
C ASP A 223 18.81 -23.25 34.20
N ASN A 224 20.02 -22.87 33.82
CA ASN A 224 20.39 -21.48 33.54
C ASN A 224 20.75 -21.23 32.06
N VAL A 225 20.91 -22.26 31.24
CA VAL A 225 21.39 -22.15 29.86
C VAL A 225 20.55 -23.00 28.93
N SER A 226 19.96 -22.34 27.93
CA SER A 226 19.33 -23.02 26.77
C SER A 226 19.92 -22.47 25.48
N LEU A 227 19.97 -23.33 24.46
CA LEU A 227 20.43 -23.05 23.11
C LEU A 227 19.28 -23.21 22.13
N ARG A 228 19.23 -22.34 21.12
CA ARG A 228 18.24 -22.41 20.03
C ARG A 228 18.88 -22.08 18.70
#